data_17f13c325283b402e67f6129a460ad01
#
_entry.id   17f13c325283b402e67f6129a460ad01
#
_cell.length_a   1.000
_cell.length_b   1.000
_cell.length_c   1.000
_cell.angle_alpha   90.00
_cell.angle_beta   90.00
_cell.angle_gamma   90.00
#
_symmetry.space_group_name_H-M   'P 1'
#
loop_
_entity.id
_entity.type
_entity.pdbx_description
1 polymer ?
#
loop_
_entity_poly.entity_id
_entity_poly.type
_entity_poly.pdbx_seq_one_letter_code
_entity_poly.pdbx_strand_id
1 'polypeptide(L)'
;MFEEVLKFYKDFPIEGINFVDIVPLMQDREVFGALIGKIGRLVTAPSVAAPEARSFFFTAPLLVTGSGVSNIIPFRKKGKLPHAGDDLQDISIMKEYGADHIFFRKSDLAAGKIEDGVFKVAVIDDILATGGTAEGIAKAIEATKVVRDGKEYPAKVTEFIFIVELDGLNGRERLSRIAPVHSLAHVK
;
A
#
# COMPACT_ATOMS: atom_id res chain seq x y z
N MET A 1 8.89 -3.14 19.93
CA MET A 1 10.05 -2.39 19.35
C MET A 1 9.59 -1.20 18.53
N PHE A 2 8.77 -1.37 17.45
CA PHE A 2 8.30 -0.21 16.66
C PHE A 2 7.23 0.58 17.41
N GLU A 3 6.37 -0.08 18.17
CA GLU A 3 5.31 0.52 19.01
C GLU A 3 5.84 1.56 19.99
N GLU A 4 7.03 1.34 20.55
CA GLU A 4 7.67 2.21 21.55
C GLU A 4 8.12 3.57 20.98
N VAL A 5 8.27 3.63 19.65
CA VAL A 5 8.71 4.83 18.93
C VAL A 5 7.51 5.64 18.42
N LEU A 6 6.32 5.04 18.35
CA LEU A 6 5.10 5.71 17.90
C LEU A 6 4.71 6.83 18.88
N LYS A 7 4.16 7.91 18.33
CA LYS A 7 3.55 8.99 19.12
C LYS A 7 2.05 9.02 18.92
N PHE A 8 1.34 9.43 19.94
CA PHE A 8 -0.10 9.48 19.94
C PHE A 8 -0.57 10.90 20.25
N TYR A 9 -1.53 11.38 19.47
CA TYR A 9 -2.15 12.67 19.65
C TYR A 9 -3.65 12.47 19.82
N LYS A 10 -4.12 12.71 21.06
CA LYS A 10 -5.53 12.61 21.40
C LYS A 10 -6.30 13.77 20.76
N ASP A 11 -7.52 13.47 20.32
CA ASP A 11 -8.45 14.44 19.74
C ASP A 11 -7.88 15.17 18.50
N PHE A 12 -7.13 14.46 17.64
CA PHE A 12 -6.57 14.99 16.39
C PHE A 12 -6.96 14.10 15.19
N PRO A 13 -7.36 14.69 14.03
CA PRO A 13 -7.62 16.12 13.76
C PRO A 13 -8.96 16.61 14.32
N ILE A 14 -9.77 15.73 14.90
CA ILE A 14 -11.05 16.04 15.54
C ILE A 14 -11.18 15.28 16.86
N GLU A 15 -12.04 15.77 17.74
CA GLU A 15 -12.35 15.15 19.03
C GLU A 15 -12.77 13.67 18.86
N GLY A 16 -12.28 12.82 19.75
CA GLY A 16 -12.53 11.36 19.73
C GLY A 16 -11.56 10.54 18.89
N ILE A 17 -10.72 11.16 18.06
CA ILE A 17 -9.69 10.46 17.29
C ILE A 17 -8.37 10.42 18.05
N ASN A 18 -7.83 9.23 18.27
CA ASN A 18 -6.47 9.04 18.77
C ASN A 18 -5.53 8.81 17.57
N PHE A 19 -4.87 9.88 17.11
CA PHE A 19 -4.03 9.85 15.92
C PHE A 19 -2.69 9.18 16.23
N VAL A 20 -2.30 8.24 15.38
CA VAL A 20 -0.99 7.58 15.46
C VAL A 20 -0.01 8.28 14.53
N ASP A 21 1.03 8.88 15.10
CA ASP A 21 2.12 9.50 14.36
C ASP A 21 3.26 8.51 14.15
N ILE A 22 3.51 8.19 12.89
CA ILE A 22 4.57 7.27 12.46
C ILE A 22 5.85 8.00 12.03
N VAL A 23 5.85 9.35 12.03
CA VAL A 23 7.03 10.15 11.62
C VAL A 23 8.28 9.80 12.44
N PRO A 24 8.18 9.56 13.77
CA PRO A 24 9.34 9.15 14.56
C PRO A 24 10.07 7.90 14.04
N LEU A 25 9.38 6.97 13.39
CA LEU A 25 10.01 5.79 12.78
C LEU A 25 10.99 6.15 11.65
N MET A 26 10.82 7.32 11.03
CA MET A 26 11.67 7.81 9.95
C MET A 26 12.76 8.79 10.43
N GLN A 27 12.71 9.19 11.70
CA GLN A 27 13.65 10.15 12.30
C GLN A 27 14.87 9.46 12.94
N ASP A 28 14.82 8.14 13.07
CA ASP A 28 15.92 7.32 13.58
C ASP A 28 16.40 6.37 12.47
N ARG A 29 17.68 6.45 12.11
CA ARG A 29 18.28 5.67 11.02
C ARG A 29 18.23 4.16 11.29
N GLU A 30 18.47 3.75 12.53
CA GLU A 30 18.53 2.33 12.89
C GLU A 30 17.13 1.73 12.92
N VAL A 31 16.17 2.46 13.51
CA VAL A 31 14.76 2.06 13.54
C VAL A 31 14.22 1.97 12.12
N PHE A 32 14.46 2.99 11.30
CA PHE A 32 14.00 3.00 9.91
C PHE A 32 14.65 1.88 9.09
N GLY A 33 15.95 1.67 9.23
CA GLY A 33 16.65 0.57 8.56
C GLY A 33 16.13 -0.80 8.95
N ALA A 34 15.86 -1.03 10.24
CA ALA A 34 15.25 -2.27 10.74
C ALA A 34 13.82 -2.47 10.18
N LEU A 35 13.03 -1.39 10.11
CA LEU A 35 11.69 -1.38 9.55
C LEU A 35 11.69 -1.79 8.07
N ILE A 36 12.50 -1.11 7.25
CA ILE A 36 12.64 -1.41 5.81
C ILE A 36 13.14 -2.84 5.60
N GLY A 37 14.12 -3.29 6.39
CA GLY A 37 14.61 -4.67 6.34
C GLY A 37 13.52 -5.70 6.69
N LYS A 38 12.61 -5.37 7.61
CA LYS A 38 11.48 -6.26 7.97
C LYS A 38 10.43 -6.30 6.86
N ILE A 39 10.09 -5.15 6.26
CA ILE A 39 9.19 -5.09 5.09
C ILE A 39 9.79 -5.90 3.93
N GLY A 40 11.08 -5.69 3.63
CA GLY A 40 11.77 -6.38 2.53
C GLY A 40 11.82 -7.91 2.67
N ARG A 41 11.74 -8.45 3.89
CA ARG A 41 11.62 -9.90 4.14
C ARG A 41 10.20 -10.44 4.02
N LEU A 42 9.20 -9.58 4.18
CA LEU A 42 7.78 -9.96 4.08
C LEU A 42 7.28 -9.88 2.64
N VAL A 43 7.76 -8.89 1.87
CA VAL A 43 7.30 -8.69 0.50
C VAL A 43 7.82 -9.82 -0.38
N THR A 44 6.91 -10.48 -1.10
CA THR A 44 7.21 -11.57 -2.04
C THR A 44 6.94 -11.16 -3.49
N ALA A 45 6.06 -10.19 -3.70
CA ALA A 45 5.74 -9.67 -5.02
C ALA A 45 6.85 -8.76 -5.57
N PRO A 46 7.18 -8.85 -6.88
CA PRO A 46 8.16 -7.95 -7.50
C PRO A 46 7.62 -6.53 -7.74
N SER A 47 6.31 -6.31 -7.62
CA SER A 47 5.68 -5.00 -7.75
C SER A 47 4.94 -4.61 -6.48
N VAL A 48 4.97 -3.33 -6.13
CA VAL A 48 4.33 -2.79 -4.93
C VAL A 48 3.37 -1.66 -5.30
N ALA A 49 2.12 -1.77 -4.86
CA ALA A 49 1.15 -0.69 -4.87
C ALA A 49 1.30 0.16 -3.61
N ALA A 50 1.47 1.46 -3.79
CA ALA A 50 1.74 2.41 -2.72
C ALA A 50 0.76 3.59 -2.77
N PRO A 51 -0.21 3.71 -1.85
CA PRO A 51 -1.08 4.89 -1.77
C PRO A 51 -0.34 6.11 -1.21
N GLU A 52 -0.61 7.30 -1.79
CA GLU A 52 0.01 8.54 -1.28
C GLU A 52 -0.46 8.88 0.13
N ALA A 53 0.37 9.50 0.94
CA ALA A 53 1.72 9.96 0.64
C ALA A 53 2.78 9.18 1.45
N ARG A 54 2.43 8.74 2.68
CA ARG A 54 3.39 8.19 3.64
C ARG A 54 3.92 6.82 3.24
N SER A 55 3.12 6.01 2.53
CA SER A 55 3.57 4.71 2.03
C SER A 55 4.81 4.81 1.13
N PHE A 56 5.00 5.93 0.43
CA PHE A 56 6.16 6.15 -0.45
C PHE A 56 7.50 6.10 0.29
N PHE A 57 7.53 6.56 1.55
CA PHE A 57 8.75 6.51 2.37
C PHE A 57 9.20 5.08 2.69
N PHE A 58 8.25 4.15 2.77
CA PHE A 58 8.51 2.75 3.11
C PHE A 58 8.71 1.87 1.88
N THR A 59 8.15 2.25 0.74
CA THR A 59 8.21 1.47 -0.49
C THR A 59 9.41 1.83 -1.36
N ALA A 60 9.76 3.11 -1.49
CA ALA A 60 10.90 3.54 -2.30
C ALA A 60 12.24 2.87 -1.92
N PRO A 61 12.60 2.73 -0.63
CA PRO A 61 13.82 2.04 -0.24
C PRO A 61 13.90 0.57 -0.68
N LEU A 62 12.75 -0.10 -0.88
CA LEU A 62 12.71 -1.51 -1.28
C LEU A 62 13.36 -1.75 -2.64
N LEU A 63 13.36 -0.75 -3.54
CA LEU A 63 14.02 -0.85 -4.85
C LEU A 63 15.53 -1.05 -4.76
N VAL A 64 16.15 -0.66 -3.65
CA VAL A 64 17.62 -0.66 -3.49
C VAL A 64 18.13 -1.56 -2.35
N THR A 65 17.22 -2.23 -1.63
CA THR A 65 17.58 -3.06 -0.45
C THR A 65 17.69 -4.55 -0.74
N GLY A 66 17.62 -4.98 -2.01
CA GLY A 66 17.69 -6.40 -2.36
C GLY A 66 16.44 -7.22 -1.97
N SER A 67 15.33 -6.55 -1.71
CA SER A 67 14.04 -7.18 -1.37
C SER A 67 13.39 -7.98 -2.52
N GLY A 68 13.91 -7.83 -3.75
CA GLY A 68 13.28 -8.38 -4.96
C GLY A 68 12.25 -7.43 -5.61
N VAL A 69 11.83 -6.37 -4.92
CA VAL A 69 10.96 -5.34 -5.49
C VAL A 69 11.67 -4.61 -6.62
N SER A 70 11.04 -4.53 -7.77
CA SER A 70 11.57 -3.90 -8.99
C SER A 70 10.64 -2.85 -9.60
N ASN A 71 9.42 -2.72 -9.07
CA ASN A 71 8.43 -1.78 -9.57
C ASN A 71 7.56 -1.24 -8.43
N ILE A 72 7.28 0.08 -8.47
CA ILE A 72 6.33 0.74 -7.55
C ILE A 72 5.23 1.37 -8.39
N ILE A 73 4.00 1.08 -8.02
CA ILE A 73 2.77 1.59 -8.63
C ILE A 73 2.21 2.65 -7.67
N PRO A 74 2.37 3.95 -7.96
CA PRO A 74 1.87 5.00 -7.09
C PRO A 74 0.36 5.17 -7.26
N PHE A 75 -0.37 5.12 -6.16
CA PHE A 75 -1.79 5.46 -6.09
C PHE A 75 -1.94 6.87 -5.53
N ARG A 76 -2.52 7.79 -6.32
CA ARG A 76 -2.50 9.23 -6.03
C ARG A 76 -3.86 9.87 -6.11
N LYS A 77 -4.03 10.99 -5.41
CA LYS A 77 -5.24 11.83 -5.50
C LYS A 77 -5.33 12.50 -6.86
N LYS A 78 -6.52 12.98 -7.21
CA LYS A 78 -6.82 13.65 -8.48
C LYS A 78 -5.78 14.73 -8.82
N GLY A 79 -5.35 14.76 -10.08
CA GLY A 79 -4.42 15.76 -10.61
C GLY A 79 -2.96 15.59 -10.19
N LYS A 80 -2.58 14.45 -9.56
CA LYS A 80 -1.21 14.19 -9.11
C LYS A 80 -0.41 13.22 -10.02
N LEU A 81 -1.06 12.61 -11.01
CA LEU A 81 -0.43 11.71 -11.98
C LEU A 81 -0.57 12.30 -13.39
N PRO A 82 0.55 12.60 -14.08
CA PRO A 82 0.51 12.90 -15.51
C PRO A 82 0.13 11.64 -16.27
N HIS A 83 -0.73 11.77 -17.28
CA HIS A 83 -1.22 10.64 -18.09
C HIS A 83 -1.58 11.10 -19.50
N ALA A 84 -1.69 10.15 -20.42
CA ALA A 84 -2.15 10.35 -21.79
C ALA A 84 -3.27 9.35 -22.10
N GLY A 85 -4.26 9.78 -22.88
CA GLY A 85 -5.36 8.90 -23.30
C GLY A 85 -6.10 8.27 -22.10
N ASP A 86 -6.32 6.97 -22.18
CA ASP A 86 -7.05 6.15 -21.20
C ASP A 86 -6.16 5.46 -20.15
N ASP A 87 -4.92 5.92 -20.00
CA ASP A 87 -3.93 5.35 -19.08
C ASP A 87 -4.33 5.51 -17.60
N LEU A 88 -4.98 6.64 -17.24
CA LEU A 88 -5.40 6.91 -15.87
C LEU A 88 -6.66 6.13 -15.50
N GLN A 89 -6.58 5.43 -14.37
CA GLN A 89 -7.69 4.69 -13.78
C GLN A 89 -8.15 5.38 -12.50
N ASP A 90 -9.46 5.58 -12.34
CA ASP A 90 -10.10 6.13 -11.14
C ASP A 90 -10.65 5.00 -10.28
N ILE A 91 -10.34 5.04 -8.99
CA ILE A 91 -10.86 4.13 -7.98
C ILE A 91 -11.67 4.94 -6.99
N SER A 92 -12.95 4.65 -6.91
CA SER A 92 -13.84 5.19 -5.89
C SER A 92 -13.77 4.32 -4.63
N ILE A 93 -13.33 4.91 -3.53
CA ILE A 93 -13.27 4.27 -2.20
C ILE A 93 -14.43 4.81 -1.37
N MET A 94 -15.42 3.96 -1.13
CA MET A 94 -16.58 4.35 -0.32
C MET A 94 -16.17 4.56 1.14
N LYS A 95 -16.56 5.69 1.71
CA LYS A 95 -16.44 6.06 3.13
C LYS A 95 -17.81 6.35 3.70
N GLU A 96 -17.91 6.49 5.02
CA GLU A 96 -19.17 6.83 5.71
C GLU A 96 -19.76 8.17 5.24
N TYR A 97 -18.93 9.11 4.85
CA TYR A 97 -19.32 10.47 4.43
C TYR A 97 -18.90 10.79 2.99
N GLY A 98 -19.16 9.87 2.04
CA GLY A 98 -18.87 10.07 0.63
C GLY A 98 -17.82 9.13 0.07
N ALA A 99 -17.38 9.39 -1.16
CA ALA A 99 -16.34 8.62 -1.83
C ALA A 99 -15.04 9.40 -1.93
N ASP A 100 -13.93 8.79 -1.53
CA ASP A 100 -12.60 9.24 -1.90
C ASP A 100 -12.23 8.65 -3.25
N HIS A 101 -11.52 9.44 -4.07
CA HIS A 101 -11.01 9.01 -5.34
C HIS A 101 -9.48 8.95 -5.31
N ILE A 102 -8.93 7.80 -5.66
CA ILE A 102 -7.50 7.62 -5.90
C ILE A 102 -7.28 7.11 -7.32
N PHE A 103 -6.14 7.41 -7.88
CA PHE A 103 -5.83 7.16 -9.28
C PHE A 103 -4.50 6.44 -9.43
N PHE A 104 -4.41 5.55 -10.42
CA PHE A 104 -3.17 4.92 -10.85
C PHE A 104 -3.13 4.84 -12.37
N ARG A 105 -1.99 4.51 -12.96
CA ARG A 105 -1.84 4.37 -14.41
C ARG A 105 -1.65 2.89 -14.78
N LYS A 106 -2.30 2.45 -15.86
CA LYS A 106 -2.09 1.11 -16.43
C LYS A 106 -0.62 0.91 -16.84
N SER A 107 0.03 1.94 -17.34
CA SER A 107 1.45 1.91 -17.72
C SER A 107 2.37 1.62 -16.54
N ASP A 108 2.02 2.02 -15.30
CA ASP A 108 2.82 1.69 -14.12
C ASP A 108 2.76 0.18 -13.80
N LEU A 109 1.64 -0.49 -14.08
CA LEU A 109 1.59 -1.95 -13.99
C LEU A 109 2.43 -2.60 -15.10
N ALA A 110 2.31 -2.11 -16.33
CA ALA A 110 3.05 -2.66 -17.47
C ALA A 110 4.59 -2.58 -17.30
N ALA A 111 5.11 -1.71 -16.44
CA ALA A 111 6.53 -1.60 -16.13
C ALA A 111 7.07 -2.76 -15.26
N GLY A 112 6.22 -3.44 -14.47
CA GLY A 112 6.63 -4.50 -13.55
C GLY A 112 6.86 -5.87 -14.23
N LYS A 113 7.31 -6.86 -13.49
CA LYS A 113 7.58 -8.21 -13.98
C LYS A 113 6.32 -9.08 -14.01
N ILE A 114 6.24 -9.95 -15.03
CA ILE A 114 5.28 -11.05 -15.06
C ILE A 114 5.98 -12.32 -14.56
N GLU A 115 5.41 -13.00 -13.59
CA GLU A 115 5.91 -14.26 -13.05
C GLU A 115 4.82 -15.34 -13.17
N ASP A 116 5.15 -16.49 -13.73
CA ASP A 116 4.22 -17.60 -13.94
C ASP A 116 2.92 -17.20 -14.68
N GLY A 117 3.00 -16.22 -15.57
CA GLY A 117 1.84 -15.72 -16.32
C GLY A 117 0.93 -14.78 -15.52
N VAL A 118 1.35 -14.30 -14.35
CA VAL A 118 0.60 -13.39 -13.46
C VAL A 118 1.44 -12.17 -13.11
N PHE A 119 0.82 -11.01 -13.08
CA PHE A 119 1.41 -9.79 -12.53
C PHE A 119 1.11 -9.72 -11.04
N LYS A 120 2.13 -10.03 -10.22
CA LYS A 120 1.99 -10.11 -8.75
C LYS A 120 2.27 -8.75 -8.11
N VAL A 121 1.43 -8.34 -7.16
CA VAL A 121 1.50 -7.05 -6.48
C VAL A 121 1.32 -7.22 -4.98
N ALA A 122 2.22 -6.63 -4.18
CA ALA A 122 1.98 -6.37 -2.76
C ALA A 122 1.33 -4.98 -2.59
N VAL A 123 0.38 -4.84 -1.70
CA VAL A 123 -0.12 -3.52 -1.28
C VAL A 123 0.56 -3.16 0.03
N ILE A 124 1.29 -2.04 0.04
CA ILE A 124 2.00 -1.57 1.24
C ILE A 124 1.48 -0.18 1.63
N ASP A 125 0.95 -0.05 2.84
CA ASP A 125 0.51 1.23 3.39
C ASP A 125 1.01 1.43 4.82
N ASP A 126 0.89 2.64 5.32
CA ASP A 126 1.38 2.96 6.66
C ASP A 126 0.44 2.48 7.77
N ILE A 127 -0.87 2.70 7.65
CA ILE A 127 -1.84 2.37 8.70
C ILE A 127 -2.99 1.51 8.16
N LEU A 128 -3.19 0.36 8.80
CA LEU A 128 -4.39 -0.43 8.64
C LEU A 128 -5.44 -0.01 9.67
N ALA A 129 -6.47 0.66 9.21
CA ALA A 129 -7.69 0.93 9.98
C ALA A 129 -8.82 -0.02 9.53
N THR A 130 -9.81 0.46 8.82
CA THR A 130 -10.91 -0.36 8.30
C THR A 130 -10.57 -1.19 7.05
N GLY A 131 -9.40 -0.93 6.44
CA GLY A 131 -8.93 -1.64 5.24
C GLY A 131 -9.59 -1.21 3.92
N GLY A 132 -10.50 -0.22 3.93
CA GLY A 132 -11.26 0.18 2.73
C GLY A 132 -10.39 0.65 1.58
N THR A 133 -9.34 1.43 1.86
CA THR A 133 -8.40 1.91 0.83
C THR A 133 -7.65 0.75 0.17
N ALA A 134 -7.06 -0.13 0.98
CA ALA A 134 -6.30 -1.27 0.48
C ALA A 134 -7.19 -2.28 -0.28
N GLU A 135 -8.42 -2.50 0.16
CA GLU A 135 -9.40 -3.32 -0.56
C GLU A 135 -9.75 -2.71 -1.92
N GLY A 136 -10.01 -1.39 -1.98
CA GLY A 136 -10.29 -0.69 -3.23
C GLY A 136 -9.13 -0.79 -4.22
N ILE A 137 -7.90 -0.63 -3.75
CA ILE A 137 -6.67 -0.80 -4.53
C ILE A 137 -6.58 -2.24 -5.07
N ALA A 138 -6.78 -3.24 -4.23
CA ALA A 138 -6.71 -4.64 -4.63
C ALA A 138 -7.74 -4.98 -5.72
N LYS A 139 -8.98 -4.57 -5.53
CA LYS A 139 -10.06 -4.78 -6.53
C LYS A 139 -9.73 -4.13 -7.87
N ALA A 140 -9.18 -2.92 -7.86
CA ALA A 140 -8.82 -2.21 -9.08
C ALA A 140 -7.63 -2.86 -9.81
N ILE A 141 -6.60 -3.30 -9.08
CA ILE A 141 -5.48 -4.03 -9.64
C ILE A 141 -5.98 -5.33 -10.30
N GLU A 142 -6.77 -6.13 -9.59
CA GLU A 142 -7.25 -7.43 -10.08
C GLU A 142 -8.26 -7.32 -11.24
N ALA A 143 -8.97 -6.19 -11.33
CA ALA A 143 -9.81 -5.88 -12.48
C ALA A 143 -9.02 -5.44 -13.71
N THR A 144 -7.75 -5.07 -13.57
CA THR A 144 -6.91 -4.55 -14.65
C THR A 144 -6.15 -5.69 -15.33
N LYS A 145 -6.19 -5.73 -16.67
CA LYS A 145 -5.32 -6.59 -17.46
C LYS A 145 -4.02 -5.88 -17.79
N VAL A 146 -2.91 -6.52 -17.50
CA VAL A 146 -1.58 -6.01 -17.85
C VAL A 146 -1.24 -6.46 -19.26
N VAL A 147 -1.08 -5.50 -20.17
CA VAL A 147 -0.74 -5.79 -21.57
C VAL A 147 0.76 -5.66 -21.76
N ARG A 148 1.41 -6.71 -22.27
CA ARG A 148 2.82 -6.70 -22.65
C ARG A 148 3.05 -7.53 -23.90
N ASP A 149 3.73 -6.94 -24.88
CA ASP A 149 4.04 -7.58 -26.17
C ASP A 149 2.79 -8.18 -26.87
N GLY A 150 1.67 -7.44 -26.81
CA GLY A 150 0.40 -7.84 -27.37
C GLY A 150 -0.34 -8.96 -26.61
N LYS A 151 0.15 -9.35 -25.43
CA LYS A 151 -0.42 -10.39 -24.57
C LYS A 151 -1.01 -9.79 -23.30
N GLU A 152 -2.17 -10.29 -22.88
CA GLU A 152 -2.82 -9.91 -21.63
C GLU A 152 -2.46 -10.87 -20.52
N TYR A 153 -2.17 -10.31 -19.36
CA TYR A 153 -1.88 -11.04 -18.13
C TYR A 153 -2.80 -10.58 -17.00
N PRO A 154 -3.33 -11.50 -16.18
CA PRO A 154 -4.06 -11.13 -15.00
C PRO A 154 -3.12 -10.50 -13.96
N ALA A 155 -3.60 -9.46 -13.26
CA ALA A 155 -2.94 -8.93 -12.08
C ALA A 155 -3.56 -9.54 -10.82
N LYS A 156 -2.74 -9.78 -9.80
CA LYS A 156 -3.17 -10.36 -8.53
C LYS A 156 -2.46 -9.70 -7.35
N VAL A 157 -3.21 -9.35 -6.33
CA VAL A 157 -2.65 -8.95 -5.04
C VAL A 157 -2.29 -10.22 -4.26
N THR A 158 -1.03 -10.33 -3.86
CA THR A 158 -0.49 -11.52 -3.18
C THR A 158 -0.36 -11.34 -1.68
N GLU A 159 -0.18 -10.10 -1.20
CA GLU A 159 -0.12 -9.76 0.22
C GLU A 159 -0.42 -8.29 0.48
N PHE A 160 -0.79 -8.01 1.72
CA PHE A 160 -0.90 -6.68 2.30
C PHE A 160 0.13 -6.51 3.41
N ILE A 161 0.85 -5.38 3.43
CA ILE A 161 1.84 -5.07 4.47
C ILE A 161 1.56 -3.68 5.02
N PHE A 162 1.41 -3.59 6.34
CA PHE A 162 1.17 -2.33 7.05
C PHE A 162 2.24 -2.10 8.12
N ILE A 163 2.57 -0.84 8.33
CA ILE A 163 3.49 -0.46 9.40
C ILE A 163 2.79 -0.57 10.74
N VAL A 164 1.57 -0.05 10.83
CA VAL A 164 0.75 -0.08 12.04
C VAL A 164 -0.64 -0.60 11.72
N GLU A 165 -1.18 -1.45 12.59
CA GLU A 165 -2.58 -1.88 12.59
C GLU A 165 -3.29 -1.30 13.79
N LEU A 166 -4.44 -0.67 13.55
CA LEU A 166 -5.36 -0.24 14.60
C LEU A 166 -6.31 -1.39 14.92
N ASP A 167 -6.09 -2.05 16.04
CA ASP A 167 -6.88 -3.19 16.48
C ASP A 167 -8.35 -2.78 16.71
N GLY A 168 -9.28 -3.68 16.43
CA GLY A 168 -10.72 -3.44 16.63
C GLY A 168 -11.45 -2.77 15.47
N LEU A 169 -10.77 -2.34 14.40
CA LEU A 169 -11.41 -1.74 13.21
C LEU A 169 -11.68 -2.74 12.08
N ASN A 170 -11.46 -4.04 12.32
CA ASN A 170 -11.75 -5.16 11.42
C ASN A 170 -11.08 -5.11 10.02
N GLY A 171 -10.07 -4.25 9.83
CA GLY A 171 -9.36 -4.13 8.56
C GLY A 171 -8.67 -5.44 8.15
N ARG A 172 -8.02 -6.12 9.09
CA ARG A 172 -7.39 -7.42 8.87
C ARG A 172 -8.39 -8.48 8.39
N GLU A 173 -9.54 -8.60 9.05
CA GLU A 173 -10.58 -9.56 8.66
C GLU A 173 -11.06 -9.31 7.23
N ARG A 174 -11.28 -8.05 6.88
CA ARG A 174 -11.68 -7.62 5.53
C ARG A 174 -10.67 -8.05 4.48
N LEU A 175 -9.39 -7.71 4.68
CA LEU A 175 -8.33 -7.93 3.69
C LEU A 175 -7.87 -9.39 3.61
N SER A 176 -7.94 -10.14 4.70
CA SER A 176 -7.57 -11.58 4.73
C SER A 176 -8.45 -12.45 3.82
N ARG A 177 -9.59 -11.94 3.36
CA ARG A 177 -10.43 -12.58 2.36
C ARG A 177 -9.84 -12.51 0.94
N ILE A 178 -8.87 -11.61 0.72
CA ILE A 178 -8.20 -11.38 -0.58
C ILE A 178 -6.81 -12.02 -0.56
N ALA A 179 -5.98 -11.65 0.42
CA ALA A 179 -4.60 -12.10 0.53
C ALA A 179 -4.11 -12.03 1.99
N PRO A 180 -2.98 -12.67 2.35
CA PRO A 180 -2.35 -12.54 3.66
C PRO A 180 -2.11 -11.07 4.06
N VAL A 181 -2.30 -10.77 5.35
CA VAL A 181 -2.11 -9.45 5.94
C VAL A 181 -1.01 -9.49 6.98
N HIS A 182 -0.01 -8.64 6.80
CA HIS A 182 1.13 -8.47 7.71
C HIS A 182 1.11 -7.07 8.30
N SER A 183 1.24 -6.96 9.62
CA SER A 183 1.37 -5.69 10.33
C SER A 183 2.61 -5.75 11.23
N LEU A 184 3.40 -4.67 11.26
CA LEU A 184 4.67 -4.64 11.95
C LEU A 184 4.54 -4.17 13.40
N ALA A 185 3.51 -3.37 13.68
CA ALA A 185 3.14 -2.87 14.99
C ALA A 185 1.60 -2.91 15.15
N HIS A 186 1.13 -3.06 16.38
CA HIS A 186 -0.28 -3.09 16.74
C HIS A 186 -0.60 -2.02 17.77
N VAL A 187 -1.73 -1.33 17.59
CA VAL A 187 -2.24 -0.30 18.48
C VAL A 187 -3.69 -0.60 18.83
N LYS A 188 -3.97 -0.66 20.13
CA LYS A 188 -5.30 -0.92 20.70
C LYS A 188 -6.07 0.37 20.93
#